data_99dcee8ddc2af9e6d815bf2ca4f0bb68
#
_entry.id   99dcee8ddc2af9e6d815bf2ca4f0bb68
#
_cell.length_a   1.000
_cell.length_b   1.000
_cell.length_c   1.000
_cell.angle_alpha   90.00
_cell.angle_beta   90.00
_cell.angle_gamma   90.00
#
_symmetry.space_group_name_H-M   'P 1'
#
loop_
_entity.id
_entity.type
_entity.pdbx_description
1 polymer ?
#
loop_
_entity_poly.entity_id
_entity_poly.type
_entity_poly.pdbx_seq_one_letter_code
_entity_poly.pdbx_strand_id
1 'polypeptide(L)'
;MMAKTEIPVLNLADFLAGKPGAHAAITKELQYAAENVGFFFIDGHGVPRDLVDATFEASRRFHALDEAEKMALKANNHNIGYMGHGASISRASQVYEGERKTNLVAAFFLKRDLPNDHPDIVNNKRFRGANQWPEGLDGFRETTVAYMNAMEGLAKSML
;
A
#
# COMPACT_ATOMS: atom_id res chain seq x y z
N MET A 1 -27.91 21.25 -10.35
CA MET A 1 -26.67 21.54 -9.63
C MET A 1 -26.29 20.27 -8.87
N MET A 2 -25.29 19.51 -9.30
CA MET A 2 -24.82 18.37 -8.50
C MET A 2 -24.17 18.90 -7.25
N ALA A 3 -24.63 18.49 -6.08
CA ALA A 3 -23.97 18.80 -4.82
C ALA A 3 -22.54 18.26 -4.90
N LYS A 4 -21.55 19.10 -4.64
CA LYS A 4 -20.14 18.70 -4.59
C LYS A 4 -20.01 17.76 -3.39
N THR A 5 -19.96 16.47 -3.64
CA THR A 5 -19.78 15.46 -2.58
C THR A 5 -18.36 15.62 -2.05
N GLU A 6 -18.23 16.11 -0.85
CA GLU A 6 -16.95 16.25 -0.18
C GLU A 6 -16.48 14.85 0.31
N ILE A 7 -15.20 14.55 0.12
CA ILE A 7 -14.63 13.27 0.60
C ILE A 7 -14.57 13.33 2.13
N PRO A 8 -15.22 12.40 2.86
CA PRO A 8 -15.19 12.40 4.32
C PRO A 8 -13.77 12.19 4.86
N VAL A 9 -13.48 12.81 6.00
CA VAL A 9 -12.27 12.59 6.80
C VAL A 9 -12.69 11.96 8.11
N LEU A 10 -12.31 10.70 8.34
CA LEU A 10 -12.61 9.96 9.55
C LEU A 10 -11.46 10.11 10.55
N ASN A 11 -11.75 10.65 11.74
CA ASN A 11 -10.76 10.75 12.81
C ASN A 11 -10.80 9.50 13.70
N LEU A 12 -9.71 8.74 13.71
CA LEU A 12 -9.61 7.47 14.42
C LEU A 12 -9.08 7.61 15.85
N ALA A 13 -8.66 8.80 16.30
CA ALA A 13 -7.94 8.97 17.56
C ALA A 13 -8.74 8.45 18.78
N ASP A 14 -10.01 8.80 18.87
CA ASP A 14 -10.87 8.40 20.01
C ASP A 14 -11.19 6.91 19.97
N PHE A 15 -11.38 6.34 18.79
CA PHE A 15 -11.58 4.92 18.58
C PHE A 15 -10.34 4.10 19.00
N LEU A 16 -9.16 4.48 18.51
CA LEU A 16 -7.90 3.81 18.85
C LEU A 16 -7.54 3.97 20.34
N ALA A 17 -7.97 5.05 20.98
CA ALA A 17 -7.84 5.27 22.43
C ALA A 17 -8.87 4.49 23.24
N GLY A 18 -9.80 3.77 22.63
CA GLY A 18 -10.84 2.99 23.33
C GLY A 18 -11.86 3.85 24.10
N LYS A 19 -12.08 5.10 23.68
CA LYS A 19 -13.02 5.98 24.39
C LYS A 19 -14.47 5.47 24.34
N PRO A 20 -15.25 5.61 25.41
CA PRO A 20 -16.65 5.21 25.41
C PRO A 20 -17.44 5.82 24.27
N GLY A 21 -18.19 5.01 23.54
CA GLY A 21 -19.01 5.45 22.40
C GLY A 21 -18.26 5.70 21.09
N ALA A 22 -16.92 5.78 21.09
CA ALA A 22 -16.13 6.08 19.90
C ALA A 22 -16.28 5.02 18.79
N HIS A 23 -16.37 3.73 19.18
CA HIS A 23 -16.63 2.65 18.22
C HIS A 23 -17.95 2.87 17.45
N ALA A 24 -19.05 3.15 18.16
CA ALA A 24 -20.34 3.38 17.51
C ALA A 24 -20.36 4.65 16.65
N ALA A 25 -19.62 5.68 17.06
CA ALA A 25 -19.51 6.92 16.28
C ALA A 25 -18.77 6.66 14.95
N ILE A 26 -17.55 6.10 15.00
CA ILE A 26 -16.74 5.87 13.81
C ILE A 26 -17.40 4.86 12.86
N THR A 27 -18.12 3.85 13.38
CA THR A 27 -18.86 2.89 12.55
C THR A 27 -19.91 3.59 11.68
N LYS A 28 -20.64 4.57 12.23
CA LYS A 28 -21.63 5.35 11.45
C LYS A 28 -20.99 6.19 10.36
N GLU A 29 -19.87 6.85 10.67
CA GLU A 29 -19.14 7.65 9.70
C GLU A 29 -18.55 6.79 8.60
N LEU A 30 -17.96 5.65 8.94
CA LEU A 30 -17.41 4.68 7.99
C LEU A 30 -18.51 4.11 7.09
N GLN A 31 -19.66 3.73 7.65
CA GLN A 31 -20.80 3.24 6.89
C GLN A 31 -21.28 4.29 5.91
N TYR A 32 -21.48 5.54 6.37
CA TYR A 32 -21.87 6.64 5.49
C TYR A 32 -20.89 6.85 4.33
N ALA A 33 -19.58 6.87 4.65
CA ALA A 33 -18.54 7.05 3.64
C ALA A 33 -18.53 5.91 2.61
N ALA A 34 -18.66 4.65 3.06
CA ALA A 34 -18.67 3.49 2.19
C ALA A 34 -19.92 3.43 1.28
N GLU A 35 -21.10 3.72 1.83
CA GLU A 35 -22.38 3.61 1.09
C GLU A 35 -22.63 4.78 0.14
N ASN A 36 -22.14 6.00 0.47
CA ASN A 36 -22.51 7.21 -0.26
C ASN A 36 -21.38 7.80 -1.11
N VAL A 37 -20.10 7.54 -0.76
CA VAL A 37 -18.93 8.13 -1.44
C VAL A 37 -18.03 7.04 -2.05
N GLY A 38 -17.85 5.92 -1.36
CA GLY A 38 -17.02 4.80 -1.77
C GLY A 38 -15.57 4.87 -1.30
N PHE A 39 -15.12 6.01 -0.74
CA PHE A 39 -13.79 6.19 -0.14
C PHE A 39 -13.78 7.37 0.83
N PHE A 40 -12.74 7.44 1.66
CA PHE A 40 -12.58 8.43 2.71
C PHE A 40 -11.09 8.67 3.01
N PHE A 41 -10.78 9.78 3.64
CA PHE A 41 -9.51 10.01 4.30
C PHE A 41 -9.57 9.59 5.76
N ILE A 42 -8.43 9.25 6.34
CA ILE A 42 -8.30 8.98 7.78
C ILE A 42 -7.32 9.97 8.41
N ASP A 43 -7.65 10.41 9.62
CA ASP A 43 -6.80 11.24 10.47
C ASP A 43 -6.73 10.61 11.87
N GLY A 44 -5.79 11.06 12.72
CA GLY A 44 -5.61 10.50 14.05
C GLY A 44 -5.32 9.00 14.08
N HIS A 45 -4.76 8.46 13.02
CA HIS A 45 -4.55 7.02 12.80
C HIS A 45 -3.36 6.42 13.56
N GLY A 46 -2.60 7.22 14.30
CA GLY A 46 -1.50 6.76 15.18
C GLY A 46 -0.22 6.33 14.46
N VAL A 47 -0.17 6.31 13.13
CA VAL A 47 1.09 6.04 12.40
C VAL A 47 1.97 7.30 12.49
N PRO A 48 3.23 7.20 12.98
CA PRO A 48 4.10 8.35 13.15
C PRO A 48 4.37 9.06 11.82
N ARG A 49 4.29 10.39 11.85
CA ARG A 49 4.49 11.22 10.64
C ARG A 49 5.89 11.08 10.06
N ASP A 50 6.90 11.01 10.92
CA ASP A 50 8.30 10.79 10.54
C ASP A 50 8.49 9.45 9.82
N LEU A 51 7.80 8.40 10.24
CA LEU A 51 7.81 7.09 9.55
C LEU A 51 7.16 7.19 8.16
N VAL A 52 6.08 7.93 8.03
CA VAL A 52 5.44 8.19 6.72
C VAL A 52 6.40 8.93 5.80
N ASP A 53 6.99 10.03 6.29
CA ASP A 53 7.93 10.85 5.51
C ASP A 53 9.19 10.07 5.13
N ALA A 54 9.75 9.27 6.06
CA ALA A 54 10.89 8.37 5.79
C ALA A 54 10.56 7.32 4.73
N THR A 55 9.32 6.81 4.71
CA THR A 55 8.88 5.84 3.70
C THR A 55 8.77 6.46 2.31
N PHE A 56 8.23 7.68 2.22
CA PHE A 56 8.23 8.43 0.96
C PHE A 56 9.65 8.70 0.46
N GLU A 57 10.57 9.07 1.36
CA GLU A 57 11.97 9.29 1.00
C GLU A 57 12.65 7.98 0.54
N ALA A 58 12.40 6.86 1.23
CA ALA A 58 12.90 5.55 0.81
C ALA A 58 12.39 5.19 -0.60
N SER A 59 11.09 5.39 -0.87
CA SER A 59 10.51 5.20 -2.19
C SER A 59 11.17 6.10 -3.25
N ARG A 60 11.36 7.38 -2.95
CA ARG A 60 12.03 8.34 -3.86
C ARG A 60 13.46 7.88 -4.19
N ARG A 61 14.22 7.46 -3.19
CA ARG A 61 15.58 6.95 -3.37
C ARG A 61 15.61 5.70 -4.25
N PHE A 62 14.69 4.77 -4.03
CA PHE A 62 14.59 3.58 -4.87
C PHE A 62 14.28 3.92 -6.33
N HIS A 63 13.29 4.78 -6.58
CA HIS A 63 12.92 5.15 -7.94
C HIS A 63 13.96 6.02 -8.65
N ALA A 64 14.88 6.63 -7.90
CA ALA A 64 16.03 7.39 -8.44
C ALA A 64 17.22 6.51 -8.84
N LEU A 65 17.22 5.21 -8.50
CA LEU A 65 18.24 4.27 -8.96
C LEU A 65 18.24 4.14 -10.48
N ASP A 66 19.36 3.71 -11.05
CA ASP A 66 19.46 3.39 -12.46
C ASP A 66 18.49 2.26 -12.84
N GLU A 67 18.01 2.29 -14.09
CA GLU A 67 17.02 1.30 -14.55
C GLU A 67 17.55 -0.14 -14.46
N ALA A 68 18.84 -0.35 -14.68
CA ALA A 68 19.47 -1.66 -14.56
C ALA A 68 19.42 -2.20 -13.11
N GLU A 69 19.65 -1.36 -12.12
CA GLU A 69 19.58 -1.72 -10.69
C GLU A 69 18.14 -2.08 -10.30
N LYS A 70 17.16 -1.28 -10.73
CA LYS A 70 15.74 -1.57 -10.50
C LYS A 70 15.30 -2.86 -11.19
N MET A 71 15.74 -3.10 -12.42
CA MET A 71 15.41 -4.29 -13.21
C MET A 71 16.09 -5.56 -12.68
N ALA A 72 17.19 -5.47 -11.95
CA ALA A 72 17.76 -6.61 -11.23
C ALA A 72 16.79 -7.17 -10.16
N LEU A 73 15.88 -6.30 -9.67
CA LEU A 73 14.82 -6.65 -8.73
C LEU A 73 13.45 -6.85 -9.41
N LYS A 74 13.44 -7.21 -10.71
CA LYS A 74 12.19 -7.38 -11.47
C LYS A 74 11.19 -8.27 -10.73
N ALA A 75 9.92 -7.86 -10.77
CA ALA A 75 8.83 -8.59 -10.13
C ALA A 75 8.77 -10.05 -10.59
N ASN A 76 8.74 -10.95 -9.62
CA ASN A 76 8.70 -12.40 -9.82
C ASN A 76 7.24 -12.94 -9.90
N ASN A 77 7.10 -14.27 -9.99
CA ASN A 77 5.80 -14.95 -10.07
C ASN A 77 4.91 -14.75 -8.83
N HIS A 78 5.48 -14.32 -7.69
CA HIS A 78 4.74 -13.95 -6.49
C HIS A 78 4.28 -12.49 -6.51
N ASN A 79 4.53 -11.75 -7.60
CA ASN A 79 4.31 -10.32 -7.70
C ASN A 79 5.06 -9.54 -6.60
N ILE A 80 6.34 -9.84 -6.45
CA ILE A 80 7.28 -9.20 -5.52
C ILE A 80 8.44 -8.64 -6.33
N GLY A 81 8.76 -7.36 -6.16
CA GLY A 81 9.84 -6.66 -6.84
C GLY A 81 9.37 -5.53 -7.74
N TYR A 82 10.24 -5.09 -8.63
CA TYR A 82 10.04 -3.93 -9.49
C TYR A 82 9.25 -4.26 -10.76
N MET A 83 8.26 -3.45 -11.03
CA MET A 83 7.53 -3.40 -12.29
C MET A 83 7.80 -2.05 -12.95
N GLY A 84 8.54 -2.05 -14.04
CA GLY A 84 8.88 -0.84 -14.81
C GLY A 84 7.71 -0.28 -15.62
N HIS A 85 7.91 0.89 -16.19
CA HIS A 85 6.93 1.52 -17.08
C HIS A 85 6.56 0.61 -18.26
N GLY A 86 5.29 0.55 -18.59
CA GLY A 86 4.79 -0.26 -19.69
C GLY A 86 4.76 -1.77 -19.47
N ALA A 87 5.19 -2.25 -18.30
CA ALA A 87 5.19 -3.68 -17.99
C ALA A 87 3.78 -4.26 -17.78
N SER A 88 2.77 -3.43 -17.55
CA SER A 88 1.38 -3.85 -17.46
C SER A 88 0.53 -3.19 -18.55
N ILE A 89 -0.36 -3.99 -19.14
CA ILE A 89 -1.37 -3.49 -20.08
C ILE A 89 -2.69 -3.42 -19.30
N SER A 90 -3.35 -2.26 -19.33
CA SER A 90 -4.69 -2.15 -18.80
C SER A 90 -5.59 -3.17 -19.51
N ARG A 91 -6.04 -4.21 -18.79
CA ARG A 91 -7.02 -5.15 -19.34
C ARG A 91 -8.33 -4.41 -19.46
N ALA A 92 -8.68 -4.12 -20.71
CA ALA A 92 -9.95 -3.62 -21.18
C ALA A 92 -10.95 -3.14 -20.10
N SER A 93 -11.07 -1.86 -19.93
CA SER A 93 -12.38 -1.27 -19.64
C SER A 93 -13.29 -1.66 -20.81
N GLN A 94 -14.46 -2.25 -20.54
CA GLN A 94 -15.49 -2.50 -21.57
C GLN A 94 -15.99 -1.20 -22.24
N VAL A 95 -15.54 -0.06 -21.75
CA VAL A 95 -15.91 1.30 -22.17
C VAL A 95 -14.94 1.88 -23.22
N TYR A 96 -13.82 1.18 -23.53
CA TYR A 96 -12.80 1.73 -24.41
C TYR A 96 -12.62 0.84 -25.67
N GLU A 97 -13.11 1.31 -26.80
CA GLU A 97 -12.98 0.66 -28.12
C GLU A 97 -11.69 1.04 -28.87
N GLY A 98 -10.65 1.55 -28.18
CA GLY A 98 -9.40 2.00 -28.78
C GLY A 98 -8.21 1.06 -28.58
N GLU A 99 -7.06 1.42 -29.18
CA GLU A 99 -5.79 0.71 -28.97
C GLU A 99 -5.46 0.63 -27.47
N ARG A 100 -5.09 -0.57 -27.04
CA ARG A 100 -4.69 -0.82 -25.63
C ARG A 100 -3.40 -0.06 -25.32
N LYS A 101 -3.50 0.97 -24.50
CA LYS A 101 -2.33 1.71 -24.03
C LYS A 101 -1.68 0.98 -22.85
N THR A 102 -0.36 0.95 -22.86
CA THR A 102 0.43 0.47 -21.71
C THR A 102 0.28 1.42 -20.53
N ASN A 103 0.25 0.87 -19.32
CA ASN A 103 0.28 1.69 -18.11
C ASN A 103 1.65 2.38 -17.96
N LEU A 104 1.62 3.68 -17.77
CA LEU A 104 2.82 4.48 -17.50
C LEU A 104 3.18 4.52 -15.99
N VAL A 105 2.84 3.48 -15.26
CA VAL A 105 3.12 3.34 -13.83
C VAL A 105 4.32 2.43 -13.65
N ALA A 106 5.28 2.88 -12.85
CA ALA A 106 6.30 2.02 -12.26
C ALA A 106 5.94 1.76 -10.80
N ALA A 107 6.20 0.56 -10.31
CA ALA A 107 5.89 0.18 -8.94
C ALA A 107 6.92 -0.80 -8.38
N PHE A 108 7.17 -0.72 -7.08
CA PHE A 108 7.93 -1.73 -6.35
C PHE A 108 7.00 -2.44 -5.36
N PHE A 109 6.78 -3.72 -5.60
CA PHE A 109 5.85 -4.53 -4.81
C PHE A 109 6.57 -5.25 -3.69
N LEU A 110 6.12 -5.02 -2.49
CA LEU A 110 6.53 -5.74 -1.29
C LEU A 110 5.35 -6.52 -0.73
N LYS A 111 5.65 -7.61 -0.04
CA LYS A 111 4.70 -8.41 0.73
C LYS A 111 5.12 -8.38 2.20
N ARG A 112 4.26 -8.95 3.07
CA ARG A 112 4.64 -9.15 4.47
C ARG A 112 6.01 -9.83 4.52
N ASP A 113 6.93 -9.24 5.28
CA ASP A 113 8.28 -9.77 5.42
C ASP A 113 8.25 -10.99 6.35
N LEU A 114 8.20 -12.17 5.76
CA LEU A 114 8.17 -13.45 6.47
C LEU A 114 9.57 -14.06 6.46
N PRO A 115 9.95 -14.82 7.51
CA PRO A 115 11.18 -15.62 7.50
C PRO A 115 11.19 -16.61 6.33
N ASN A 116 12.37 -16.88 5.77
CA ASN A 116 12.50 -17.77 4.60
C ASN A 116 12.06 -19.22 4.88
N ASP A 117 12.06 -19.64 6.15
CA ASP A 117 11.58 -20.92 6.64
C ASP A 117 10.09 -20.96 6.97
N HIS A 118 9.37 -19.83 6.78
CA HIS A 118 7.94 -19.79 7.01
C HIS A 118 7.21 -20.79 6.10
N PRO A 119 6.24 -21.57 6.63
CA PRO A 119 5.56 -22.64 5.87
C PRO A 119 4.95 -22.16 4.55
N ASP A 120 4.45 -20.95 4.48
CA ASP A 120 3.87 -20.39 3.26
C ASP A 120 4.93 -20.12 2.18
N ILE A 121 6.18 -19.79 2.57
CA ILE A 121 7.31 -19.59 1.65
C ILE A 121 7.84 -20.94 1.21
N VAL A 122 8.11 -21.84 2.15
CA VAL A 122 8.62 -23.20 1.88
C VAL A 122 7.67 -23.97 0.95
N ASN A 123 6.36 -23.86 1.17
CA ASN A 123 5.34 -24.49 0.31
C ASN A 123 5.02 -23.72 -0.96
N ASN A 124 5.78 -22.67 -1.28
CA ASN A 124 5.63 -21.86 -2.49
C ASN A 124 4.19 -21.36 -2.72
N LYS A 125 3.49 -20.96 -1.65
CA LYS A 125 2.13 -20.43 -1.79
C LYS A 125 2.12 -19.17 -2.67
N ARG A 126 1.14 -19.07 -3.55
CA ARG A 126 0.97 -17.91 -4.44
C ARG A 126 0.94 -16.61 -3.65
N PHE A 127 1.68 -15.61 -4.11
CA PHE A 127 1.87 -14.30 -3.46
C PHE A 127 2.56 -14.36 -2.08
N ARG A 128 3.21 -15.46 -1.74
CA ARG A 128 4.00 -15.67 -0.53
C ARG A 128 5.43 -16.03 -0.92
N GLY A 129 6.25 -15.06 -1.12
CA GLY A 129 7.67 -15.22 -1.44
C GLY A 129 8.51 -14.30 -0.56
N ALA A 130 9.81 -14.54 -0.51
CA ALA A 130 10.75 -13.60 0.10
C ALA A 130 10.74 -12.28 -0.66
N ASN A 131 10.79 -11.17 0.08
CA ASN A 131 10.96 -9.86 -0.53
C ASN A 131 12.35 -9.76 -1.20
N GLN A 132 12.40 -9.00 -2.27
CA GLN A 132 13.63 -8.60 -2.92
C GLN A 132 14.02 -7.23 -2.34
N TRP A 133 15.29 -7.08 -1.91
CA TRP A 133 15.75 -5.85 -1.30
C TRP A 133 16.83 -5.20 -2.15
N PRO A 134 16.76 -3.88 -2.42
CA PRO A 134 17.80 -3.18 -3.16
C PRO A 134 19.10 -3.14 -2.35
N GLU A 135 20.22 -3.46 -2.99
CA GLU A 135 21.53 -3.25 -2.41
C GLU A 135 21.90 -1.76 -2.42
N GLY A 136 22.70 -1.33 -1.45
CA GLY A 136 23.18 0.06 -1.37
C GLY A 136 22.15 1.13 -0.96
N LEU A 137 20.92 0.76 -0.61
CA LEU A 137 19.93 1.65 -0.03
C LEU A 137 19.79 1.42 1.48
N ASP A 138 20.72 1.98 2.24
CA ASP A 138 20.71 1.86 3.71
C ASP A 138 19.40 2.33 4.32
N GLY A 139 18.87 1.54 5.24
CA GLY A 139 17.59 1.79 5.93
C GLY A 139 16.33 1.55 5.10
N PHE A 140 16.45 1.19 3.83
CA PHE A 140 15.27 0.98 2.97
C PHE A 140 14.37 -0.14 3.49
N ARG A 141 14.95 -1.30 3.82
CA ARG A 141 14.20 -2.45 4.34
C ARG A 141 13.55 -2.12 5.68
N GLU A 142 14.33 -1.60 6.61
CA GLU A 142 13.90 -1.29 7.97
C GLU A 142 12.73 -0.31 7.96
N THR A 143 12.84 0.77 7.20
CA THR A 143 11.79 1.79 7.07
C THR A 143 10.53 1.22 6.44
N THR A 144 10.65 0.50 5.34
CA THR A 144 9.48 -0.05 4.62
C THR A 144 8.78 -1.14 5.42
N VAL A 145 9.52 -2.01 6.12
CA VAL A 145 8.95 -3.05 6.99
C VAL A 145 8.26 -2.41 8.21
N ALA A 146 8.87 -1.41 8.84
CA ALA A 146 8.24 -0.69 9.95
C ALA A 146 6.93 -0.04 9.53
N TYR A 147 6.90 0.61 8.36
CA TYR A 147 5.68 1.22 7.82
C TYR A 147 4.61 0.16 7.49
N MET A 148 4.99 -0.94 6.83
CA MET A 148 4.05 -2.02 6.52
C MET A 148 3.42 -2.61 7.79
N ASN A 149 4.21 -2.81 8.84
CA ASN A 149 3.71 -3.31 10.12
C ASN A 149 2.74 -2.31 10.80
N ALA A 150 3.05 -1.03 10.75
CA ALA A 150 2.17 0.02 11.28
C ALA A 150 0.84 0.06 10.51
N MET A 151 0.88 0.00 9.18
CA MET A 151 -0.31 -0.03 8.34
C MET A 151 -1.12 -1.31 8.50
N GLU A 152 -0.47 -2.46 8.69
CA GLU A 152 -1.16 -3.72 8.99
C GLU A 152 -1.87 -3.65 10.36
N GLY A 153 -1.23 -3.08 11.37
CA GLY A 153 -1.83 -2.85 12.67
C GLY A 153 -3.08 -1.96 12.56
N LEU A 154 -2.96 -0.85 11.85
CA LEU A 154 -4.08 0.07 11.60
C LEU A 154 -5.22 -0.64 10.85
N ALA A 155 -4.92 -1.35 9.77
CA ALA A 155 -5.93 -2.08 9.01
C ALA A 155 -6.68 -3.12 9.85
N LYS A 156 -5.98 -3.85 10.73
CA LYS A 156 -6.61 -4.80 11.65
C LYS A 156 -7.52 -4.15 12.67
N SER A 157 -7.21 -2.93 13.11
CA SER A 157 -8.07 -2.22 14.07
C SER A 157 -9.36 -1.69 13.43
N MET A 158 -9.40 -1.57 12.10
CA MET A 158 -10.57 -1.09 11.34
C MET A 158 -11.48 -2.21 10.84
N LEU A 159 -11.07 -3.48 10.97
CA LEU A 159 -11.85 -4.66 10.57
C LEU A 159 -12.67 -5.23 11.73
#